data_6aeb1a67c0f73b1664b5f33d385c4d12
#
_entry.id   6aeb1a67c0f73b1664b5f33d385c4d12
#
_cell.length_a   1.000
_cell.length_b   1.000
_cell.length_c   1.000
_cell.angle_alpha   90.00
_cell.angle_beta   90.00
_cell.angle_gamma   90.00
#
_symmetry.space_group_name_H-M   'P 1'
#
loop_
_entity.id
_entity.type
_entity.pdbx_description
1 polymer ?
#
loop_
_entity_poly.entity_id
_entity_poly.type
_entity_poly.pdbx_seq_one_letter_code
_entity_poly.pdbx_strand_id
1 'polypeptide(L)'
;MKLASMSILLRSGVSCVLAPLPGDLRSARETCNRVYLRRVGNYLPYAQCANAAVERYALPAASHHDLIRLQEGVRAALSDKVDRRQISVSAGERRRAEADRLVAVASASEMSAMMSPPAPPGSR
;
A
#
# COMPACT_ATOMS: atom_id res chain seq x y z
N MET A 1 28.84 6.23 -53.90
CA MET A 1 28.18 5.98 -53.33
C MET A 1 28.18 5.48 -52.12
N LYS A 2 27.98 5.65 -51.34
CA LYS A 2 28.00 5.21 -50.22
C LYS A 2 26.95 5.20 -49.45
N LEU A 3 26.65 4.60 -48.87
CA LEU A 3 25.76 4.42 -48.15
C LEU A 3 25.77 4.58 -46.90
N ALA A 4 25.30 5.06 -46.38
CA ALA A 4 25.27 5.33 -45.14
C ALA A 4 24.59 4.55 -44.37
N SER A 5 25.07 4.16 -43.65
CA SER A 5 24.48 3.32 -42.93
C SER A 5 23.80 3.83 -41.90
N MET A 6 22.93 3.78 -41.79
CA MET A 6 22.28 4.18 -40.87
C MET A 6 22.05 3.40 -39.82
N SER A 7 22.39 3.46 -39.02
CA SER A 7 22.29 2.79 -37.97
C SER A 7 21.35 3.15 -37.08
N ILE A 8 20.71 2.61 -36.88
CA ILE A 8 19.81 2.91 -36.11
C ILE A 8 19.74 2.51 -34.88
N LEU A 9 19.75 2.82 -34.26
CA LEU A 9 19.74 2.51 -33.10
C LEU A 9 18.76 2.57 -32.33
N LEU A 10 18.35 2.21 -32.09
CA LEU A 10 17.43 2.16 -31.42
C LEU A 10 17.32 1.94 -30.30
N ARG A 11 17.09 2.00 -29.77
CA ARG A 11 16.82 1.78 -28.83
C ARG A 11 16.55 1.78 -27.87
N SER A 12 16.33 1.62 -27.42
CA SER A 12 16.46 1.65 -26.57
C SER A 12 15.68 1.79 -25.51
N GLY A 13 15.19 2.33 -25.15
CA GLY A 13 14.49 2.55 -24.08
C GLY A 13 13.82 1.51 -23.44
N VAL A 14 13.78 0.58 -23.91
CA VAL A 14 13.07 -0.34 -23.36
C VAL A 14 13.48 -0.84 -22.16
N SER A 15 14.59 -0.59 -21.85
CA SER A 15 15.08 -1.21 -20.75
C SER A 15 14.39 -0.98 -19.51
N CYS A 16 13.74 0.04 -19.38
CA CYS A 16 13.18 0.25 -18.13
C CYS A 16 12.22 -0.77 -17.78
N VAL A 17 11.82 -1.45 -18.68
CA VAL A 17 10.87 -2.35 -18.36
C VAL A 17 11.35 -3.47 -17.64
N LEU A 18 12.55 -3.66 -17.67
CA LEU A 18 13.06 -4.84 -17.10
C LEU A 18 13.39 -4.75 -15.66
N ALA A 19 13.07 -3.70 -15.02
CA ALA A 19 13.30 -3.67 -13.59
C ALA A 19 12.53 -4.83 -12.98
N PRO A 20 13.16 -5.68 -12.22
CA PRO A 20 12.45 -6.78 -11.61
C PRO A 20 11.39 -6.23 -10.69
N LEU A 21 10.20 -6.77 -10.80
CA LEU A 21 9.16 -6.40 -9.88
C LEU A 21 9.50 -6.97 -8.53
N PRO A 22 9.25 -6.23 -7.46
CA PRO A 22 9.43 -6.76 -6.13
C PRO A 22 8.60 -8.01 -5.95
N GLY A 23 9.18 -9.02 -5.35
CA GLY A 23 8.48 -10.29 -5.18
C GLY A 23 7.53 -10.30 -4.01
N ASP A 24 7.56 -9.31 -3.14
CA ASP A 24 6.72 -9.29 -1.96
C ASP A 24 6.40 -7.86 -1.53
N LEU A 25 5.51 -7.76 -0.56
CA LEU A 25 5.05 -6.48 -0.05
C LEU A 25 6.18 -5.63 0.54
N ARG A 26 7.09 -6.27 1.26
CA ARG A 26 8.20 -5.56 1.90
C ARG A 26 9.07 -4.87 0.86
N SER A 27 9.47 -5.61 -0.16
CA SER A 27 10.30 -5.07 -1.24
C SER A 27 9.59 -3.96 -2.00
N ALA A 28 8.29 -4.12 -2.23
CA ALA A 28 7.49 -3.11 -2.90
C ALA A 28 7.42 -1.82 -2.07
N ARG A 29 7.25 -1.94 -0.75
CA ARG A 29 7.26 -0.77 0.14
C ARG A 29 8.62 -0.09 0.20
N GLU A 30 9.69 -0.86 0.19
CA GLU A 30 11.05 -0.30 0.14
C GLU A 30 11.25 0.50 -1.14
N THR A 31 10.72 0.04 -2.25
CA THR A 31 10.74 0.79 -3.51
C THR A 31 9.99 2.10 -3.36
N CYS A 32 8.81 2.07 -2.75
CA CYS A 32 8.05 3.30 -2.50
C CYS A 32 8.84 4.29 -1.64
N ASN A 33 9.55 3.79 -0.63
CA ASN A 33 10.38 4.64 0.24
C ASN A 33 11.53 5.29 -0.52
N ARG A 34 12.08 4.61 -1.51
CA ARG A 34 13.17 5.18 -2.30
C ARG A 34 12.68 6.22 -3.29
N VAL A 35 11.49 6.01 -3.85
CA VAL A 35 10.94 6.92 -4.86
C VAL A 35 10.36 8.17 -4.22
N TYR A 36 9.69 8.02 -3.09
CA TYR A 36 9.02 9.12 -2.43
C TYR A 36 9.68 9.40 -1.08
N LEU A 37 10.62 10.32 -1.07
CA LEU A 37 11.31 10.69 0.16
C LEU A 37 10.32 11.29 1.16
N ARG A 38 10.59 11.05 2.44
CA ARG A 38 9.66 11.44 3.49
C ARG A 38 9.72 12.95 3.71
N ARG A 39 8.81 13.66 3.08
CA ARG A 39 8.67 15.11 3.25
C ARG A 39 7.28 15.55 2.83
N VAL A 40 6.83 16.70 3.32
CA VAL A 40 5.53 17.27 2.96
C VAL A 40 5.48 17.47 1.44
N GLY A 41 4.41 17.04 0.84
CA GLY A 41 4.24 16.99 -0.61
C GLY A 41 4.41 15.58 -1.20
N ASN A 42 5.08 14.69 -0.46
CA ASN A 42 5.30 13.32 -0.93
C ASN A 42 4.47 12.28 -0.18
N TYR A 43 3.74 12.66 0.85
CA TYR A 43 3.00 11.68 1.65
C TYR A 43 1.88 11.01 0.89
N LEU A 44 1.11 11.77 0.12
CA LEU A 44 0.04 11.17 -0.67
C LEU A 44 0.58 10.28 -1.79
N PRO A 45 1.55 10.72 -2.61
CA PRO A 45 2.13 9.81 -3.60
C PRO A 45 2.72 8.53 -2.97
N TYR A 46 3.38 8.67 -1.82
CA TYR A 46 3.88 7.50 -1.11
C TYR A 46 2.74 6.58 -0.69
N ALA A 47 1.67 7.14 -0.13
CA ALA A 47 0.52 6.35 0.29
C ALA A 47 -0.13 5.60 -0.87
N GLN A 48 -0.24 6.24 -2.02
CA GLN A 48 -0.77 5.60 -3.22
C GLN A 48 0.13 4.46 -3.69
N CYS A 49 1.44 4.66 -3.64
CA CYS A 49 2.40 3.61 -3.97
C CYS A 49 2.28 2.43 -3.00
N ALA A 50 2.22 2.73 -1.70
CA ALA A 50 2.08 1.70 -0.67
C ALA A 50 0.76 0.94 -0.80
N ASN A 51 -0.33 1.64 -1.10
CA ASN A 51 -1.63 1.01 -1.30
C ASN A 51 -1.62 0.08 -2.51
N ALA A 52 -0.99 0.50 -3.61
CA ALA A 52 -0.85 -0.36 -4.79
C ALA A 52 -0.07 -1.63 -4.46
N ALA A 53 0.96 -1.52 -3.63
CA ALA A 53 1.73 -2.67 -3.19
C ALA A 53 0.87 -3.62 -2.33
N VAL A 54 0.06 -3.06 -1.44
CA VAL A 54 -0.85 -3.85 -0.61
C VAL A 54 -1.87 -4.59 -1.48
N GLU A 55 -2.44 -3.90 -2.45
CA GLU A 55 -3.41 -4.53 -3.34
C GLU A 55 -2.81 -5.68 -4.14
N ARG A 56 -1.57 -5.55 -4.53
CA ARG A 56 -0.92 -6.58 -5.32
C ARG A 56 -0.46 -7.77 -4.49
N TYR A 57 0.12 -7.52 -3.34
CA TYR A 57 0.81 -8.57 -2.59
C TYR A 57 0.10 -9.04 -1.31
N ALA A 58 -0.79 -8.26 -0.77
CA ALA A 58 -1.46 -8.60 0.49
C ALA A 58 -2.95 -8.89 0.31
N LEU A 59 -3.63 -8.07 -0.46
CA LEU A 59 -5.08 -8.18 -0.60
C LEU A 59 -5.54 -9.55 -1.11
N PRO A 60 -4.91 -10.15 -2.14
CA PRO A 60 -5.41 -11.41 -2.68
C PRO A 60 -5.43 -12.55 -1.66
N ALA A 61 -4.52 -12.52 -0.68
CA ALA A 61 -4.42 -13.57 0.33
C ALA A 61 -5.13 -13.21 1.63
N ALA A 62 -5.72 -12.03 1.72
CA ALA A 62 -6.30 -11.56 2.96
C ALA A 62 -7.72 -12.07 3.14
N SER A 63 -8.09 -12.26 4.40
CA SER A 63 -9.45 -12.70 4.74
C SER A 63 -10.43 -11.54 4.84
N HIS A 64 -9.93 -10.34 5.09
CA HIS A 64 -10.78 -9.18 5.35
C HIS A 64 -10.42 -8.03 4.40
N HIS A 65 -10.89 -8.13 3.17
CA HIS A 65 -10.59 -7.14 2.13
C HIS A 65 -11.13 -5.75 2.49
N ASP A 66 -12.27 -5.69 3.12
CA ASP A 66 -12.89 -4.43 3.52
C ASP A 66 -12.04 -3.69 4.55
N LEU A 67 -11.44 -4.39 5.49
CA LEU A 67 -10.56 -3.78 6.50
C LEU A 67 -9.27 -3.25 5.85
N ILE A 68 -8.73 -3.97 4.89
CA ILE A 68 -7.55 -3.52 4.17
C ILE A 68 -7.87 -2.27 3.37
N ARG A 69 -9.00 -2.26 2.68
CA ARG A 69 -9.41 -1.08 1.91
C ARG A 69 -9.68 0.11 2.81
N LEU A 70 -10.19 -0.13 4.00
CA LEU A 70 -10.36 0.94 4.98
C LEU A 70 -8.99 1.51 5.39
N GLN A 71 -8.02 0.66 5.66
CA GLN A 71 -6.67 1.12 5.98
C GLN A 71 -6.06 1.93 4.84
N GLU A 72 -6.25 1.49 3.62
CA GLU A 72 -5.76 2.21 2.44
C GLU A 72 -6.40 3.59 2.35
N GLY A 73 -7.70 3.67 2.56
CA GLY A 73 -8.43 4.94 2.51
C GLY A 73 -7.96 5.89 3.60
N VAL A 74 -7.77 5.40 4.81
CA VAL A 74 -7.27 6.21 5.93
C VAL A 74 -5.86 6.70 5.62
N ARG A 75 -5.00 5.83 5.14
CA ARG A 75 -3.62 6.20 4.79
C ARG A 75 -3.59 7.31 3.77
N ALA A 76 -4.37 7.19 2.72
CA ALA A 76 -4.42 8.20 1.67
C ALA A 76 -5.00 9.52 2.17
N ALA A 77 -6.09 9.46 2.93
CA ALA A 77 -6.74 10.66 3.44
C ALA A 77 -5.84 11.43 4.41
N LEU A 78 -5.17 10.74 5.32
CA LEU A 78 -4.25 11.39 6.26
C LEU A 78 -3.03 11.96 5.55
N SER A 79 -2.51 11.23 4.57
CA SER A 79 -1.38 11.69 3.77
C SER A 79 -1.71 12.95 2.99
N ASP A 80 -2.91 13.02 2.43
CA ASP A 80 -3.38 14.20 1.74
C ASP A 80 -3.46 15.41 2.69
N LYS A 81 -3.98 15.19 3.90
CA LYS A 81 -4.06 16.27 4.89
C LYS A 81 -2.67 16.76 5.33
N VAL A 82 -1.71 15.86 5.46
CA VAL A 82 -0.34 16.25 5.78
C VAL A 82 0.25 17.08 4.65
N ASP A 83 0.09 16.63 3.41
CA ASP A 83 0.63 17.33 2.25
C ASP A 83 0.01 18.71 2.06
N ARG A 84 -1.26 18.85 2.43
CA ARG A 84 -1.96 20.14 2.39
C ARG A 84 -1.71 20.98 3.64
N ARG A 85 -0.88 20.51 4.54
CA ARG A 85 -0.54 21.20 5.79
C ARG A 85 -1.76 21.44 6.69
N GLN A 86 -2.76 20.59 6.59
CA GLN A 86 -3.95 20.64 7.45
C GLN A 86 -3.71 19.96 8.78
N ILE A 87 -2.80 19.00 8.83
CA ILE A 87 -2.35 18.37 10.06
C ILE A 87 -0.83 18.21 9.98
N SER A 88 -0.19 18.11 11.14
CA SER A 88 1.24 17.89 11.18
C SER A 88 1.59 16.46 10.79
N VAL A 89 2.84 16.23 10.41
CA VAL A 89 3.35 14.90 10.10
C VAL A 89 3.13 13.98 11.29
N SER A 90 3.48 14.42 12.50
CA SER A 90 3.34 13.58 13.69
C SER A 90 1.89 13.27 14.02
N ALA A 91 0.97 14.21 13.81
CA ALA A 91 -0.45 13.96 14.00
C ALA A 91 -0.96 12.93 12.99
N GLY A 92 -0.53 13.04 11.74
CA GLY A 92 -0.88 12.08 10.71
C GLY A 92 -0.38 10.68 11.05
N GLU A 93 0.84 10.57 11.52
CA GLU A 93 1.42 9.29 11.91
C GLU A 93 0.69 8.66 13.10
N ARG A 94 0.35 9.46 14.11
CA ARG A 94 -0.40 8.95 15.25
C ARG A 94 -1.77 8.44 14.86
N ARG A 95 -2.49 9.20 14.04
CA ARG A 95 -3.83 8.80 13.59
C ARG A 95 -3.78 7.54 12.74
N ARG A 96 -2.76 7.43 11.90
CA ARG A 96 -2.60 6.24 11.08
C ARG A 96 -2.30 5.02 11.95
N ALA A 97 -1.41 5.16 12.91
CA ALA A 97 -1.07 4.07 13.82
C ALA A 97 -2.29 3.61 14.62
N GLU A 98 -3.13 4.54 15.05
CA GLU A 98 -4.35 4.21 15.76
C GLU A 98 -5.33 3.47 14.86
N ALA A 99 -5.50 3.92 13.63
CA ALA A 99 -6.37 3.23 12.67
C ALA A 99 -5.88 1.81 12.40
N ASP A 100 -4.57 1.64 12.23
CA ASP A 100 -3.98 0.32 11.99
C ASP A 100 -4.22 -0.60 13.20
N ARG A 101 -4.13 -0.06 14.39
CA ARG A 101 -4.40 -0.83 15.61
C ARG A 101 -5.86 -1.25 15.69
N LEU A 102 -6.77 -0.35 15.37
CA LEU A 102 -8.20 -0.67 15.38
C LEU A 102 -8.55 -1.73 14.35
N VAL A 103 -7.94 -1.67 13.18
CA VAL A 103 -8.14 -2.70 12.16
C VAL A 103 -7.59 -4.04 12.63
N ALA A 104 -6.45 -4.06 13.30
CA ALA A 104 -5.87 -5.29 13.83
C ALA A 104 -6.79 -5.92 14.88
N VAL A 105 -7.39 -5.10 15.74
CA VAL A 105 -8.35 -5.57 16.75
C VAL A 105 -9.60 -6.13 16.07
N ALA A 106 -10.13 -5.44 15.06
CA ALA A 106 -11.31 -5.90 14.34
C ALA A 106 -11.04 -7.22 13.62
N SER A 107 -9.88 -7.37 12.99
CA SER A 107 -9.50 -8.62 12.34
C SER A 107 -9.41 -9.77 13.32
N ALA A 108 -8.81 -9.53 14.48
CA ALA A 108 -8.69 -10.55 15.52
C ALA A 108 -10.06 -10.96 16.06
N SER A 109 -10.97 -10.00 16.25
CA SER A 109 -12.32 -10.27 16.71
C SER A 109 -13.10 -11.12 15.72
N GLU A 110 -12.99 -10.81 14.44
CA GLU A 110 -13.66 -11.60 13.41
C GLU A 110 -13.12 -13.00 13.33
N MET A 111 -11.80 -13.17 13.44
CA MET A 111 -11.20 -14.49 13.47
C MET A 111 -11.67 -15.30 14.68
N SER A 112 -11.75 -14.67 15.84
CA SER A 112 -12.25 -15.34 17.04
C SER A 112 -13.69 -15.78 16.87
N ALA A 113 -14.54 -14.94 16.29
CA ALA A 113 -15.94 -15.28 16.05
C ALA A 113 -16.07 -16.46 15.09
N MET A 114 -15.23 -16.52 14.07
CA MET A 114 -15.23 -17.61 13.11
C MET A 114 -14.75 -18.93 13.71
N MET A 115 -13.88 -18.86 14.71
CA MET A 115 -13.34 -20.06 15.34
C MET A 115 -14.18 -20.54 16.52
N SER A 116 -15.13 -19.74 16.97
CA SER A 116 -16.00 -20.14 18.08
C SER A 116 -17.03 -21.13 17.59
N PRO A 117 -17.29 -22.21 18.34
CA PRO A 117 -18.33 -23.15 17.95
C PRO A 117 -19.70 -22.47 18.02
N PRO A 118 -20.62 -22.86 17.15
CA PRO A 118 -21.98 -22.32 17.22
C PRO A 118 -22.63 -22.69 18.53
N ALA A 119 -23.46 -21.78 19.05
CA ALA A 119 -24.18 -22.05 20.29
C ALA A 119 -25.09 -23.25 20.09
N PRO A 120 -25.17 -24.16 21.08
CA PRO A 120 -26.07 -25.30 20.95
C PRO A 120 -27.51 -24.83 20.86
N PRO A 121 -28.35 -25.53 20.09
CA PRO A 121 -29.76 -25.16 19.97
C PRO A 121 -30.43 -25.25 21.34
N GLY A 122 -31.18 -24.22 21.69
CA GLY A 122 -31.90 -24.23 22.96
C GLY A 122 -31.21 -23.60 24.14
N SER A 123 -29.97 -23.15 23.96
CA SER A 123 -29.31 -22.44 25.04
C SER A 123 -29.73 -20.98 25.01
N ARG A 124 -30.66 -20.63 25.83
CA ARG A 124 -31.06 -19.25 26.08
C ARG A 124 -31.05 -18.99 27.56
#